data_14e7dc1450fcf0f618becadc0f5ed56f
#
_entry.id   14e7dc1450fcf0f618becadc0f5ed56f
#
_cell.length_a   1.000
_cell.length_b   1.000
_cell.length_c   1.000
_cell.angle_alpha   90.00
_cell.angle_beta   90.00
_cell.angle_gamma   90.00
#
_symmetry.space_group_name_H-M   'P 1'
#
loop_
_entity.id
_entity.type
_entity.pdbx_description
1 polymer ?
#
loop_
_entity_poly.entity_id
_entity_poly.type
_entity_poly.pdbx_seq_one_letter_code
_entity_poly.pdbx_strand_id
1 'polypeptide(L)'
;MDEIRQVEQWYRMNLATDFNEWKDAMRMRSFASFNFVYADKEGNIMYLHNSLTPKRDIRYDWRQYLPGDDSSLIWDENLSFAQMPQVTNPESGFVLSANQTPFNVTAVSENPVESSYEPEHGFQMDMTNRAHRGLELFAQFGPTISAAEFSAIKHDKF
;
A
#
# COMPACT_ATOMS: atom_id res chain seq x y z
N MET A 1 13.32 12.97 -12.00
CA MET A 1 12.12 12.73 -11.17
C MET A 1 11.19 13.89 -11.42
N ASP A 2 10.13 13.65 -12.21
CA ASP A 2 9.33 14.74 -12.79
C ASP A 2 8.00 14.93 -12.05
N GLU A 3 7.73 14.13 -11.02
CA GLU A 3 6.49 14.24 -10.24
C GLU A 3 6.75 14.99 -8.93
N ILE A 4 6.15 16.16 -8.82
CA ILE A 4 6.31 17.09 -7.68
C ILE A 4 4.97 17.49 -7.05
N ARG A 5 3.84 16.91 -7.52
CA ARG A 5 2.48 17.34 -7.14
C ARG A 5 1.94 16.66 -5.89
N GLN A 6 2.79 16.24 -4.96
CA GLN A 6 2.39 15.56 -3.72
C GLN A 6 1.34 16.37 -2.94
N VAL A 7 1.51 17.71 -2.83
CA VAL A 7 0.56 18.58 -2.14
C VAL A 7 -0.77 18.64 -2.88
N GLU A 8 -0.75 18.66 -4.22
CA GLU A 8 -1.97 18.61 -5.04
C GLU A 8 -2.71 17.28 -4.87
N GLN A 9 -1.99 16.15 -4.87
CA GLN A 9 -2.60 14.84 -4.62
C GLN A 9 -3.27 14.80 -3.25
N TRP A 10 -2.59 15.30 -2.21
CA TRP A 10 -3.14 15.38 -0.86
C TRP A 10 -4.40 16.25 -0.81
N TYR A 11 -4.38 17.40 -1.48
CA TYR A 11 -5.53 18.29 -1.58
C TYR A 11 -6.71 17.60 -2.28
N ARG A 12 -6.47 16.95 -3.43
CA ARG A 12 -7.51 16.23 -4.18
C ARG A 12 -8.11 15.07 -3.37
N MET A 13 -7.29 14.32 -2.64
CA MET A 13 -7.78 13.28 -1.71
C MET A 13 -8.79 13.82 -0.70
N ASN A 14 -8.49 14.98 -0.11
CA ASN A 14 -9.34 15.59 0.91
C ASN A 14 -10.63 16.22 0.34
N LEU A 15 -10.65 16.52 -0.94
CA LEU A 15 -11.83 17.03 -1.63
C LEU A 15 -12.73 15.92 -2.20
N ALA A 16 -12.21 14.71 -2.32
CA ALA A 16 -12.95 13.58 -2.88
C ALA A 16 -14.23 13.32 -2.07
N THR A 17 -15.34 13.25 -2.77
CA THR A 17 -16.68 13.04 -2.19
C THR A 17 -17.13 11.58 -2.29
N ASP A 18 -16.44 10.77 -3.09
CA ASP A 18 -16.68 9.35 -3.25
C ASP A 18 -15.38 8.56 -3.51
N PHE A 19 -15.54 7.24 -3.56
CA PHE A 19 -14.43 6.31 -3.77
C PHE A 19 -13.72 6.47 -5.11
N ASN A 20 -14.43 6.82 -6.17
CA ASN A 20 -13.84 6.98 -7.51
C ASN A 20 -12.99 8.25 -7.59
N GLU A 21 -13.50 9.38 -7.07
CA GLU A 21 -12.76 10.63 -6.98
C GLU A 21 -11.50 10.47 -6.12
N TRP A 22 -11.60 9.73 -4.99
CA TRP A 22 -10.43 9.42 -4.18
C TRP A 22 -9.41 8.58 -4.95
N LYS A 23 -9.83 7.53 -5.68
CA LYS A 23 -8.94 6.73 -6.53
C LYS A 23 -8.31 7.56 -7.65
N ASP A 24 -9.03 8.51 -8.21
CA ASP A 24 -8.49 9.40 -9.25
C ASP A 24 -7.36 10.28 -8.68
N ALA A 25 -7.51 10.77 -7.45
CA ALA A 25 -6.41 11.44 -6.76
C ALA A 25 -5.21 10.50 -6.53
N MET A 26 -5.46 9.22 -6.16
CA MET A 26 -4.39 8.23 -5.96
C MET A 26 -3.64 7.87 -7.26
N ARG A 27 -4.28 7.96 -8.43
CA ARG A 27 -3.65 7.72 -9.74
C ARG A 27 -2.54 8.73 -10.06
N MET A 28 -2.49 9.86 -9.39
CA MET A 28 -1.37 10.81 -9.53
C MET A 28 -0.04 10.20 -9.09
N ARG A 29 -0.04 9.31 -8.11
CA ARG A 29 1.15 8.64 -7.56
C ARG A 29 2.31 9.61 -7.23
N SER A 30 1.96 10.77 -6.72
CA SER A 30 2.93 11.83 -6.42
C SER A 30 3.65 11.64 -5.09
N PHE A 31 3.33 10.59 -4.36
CA PHE A 31 4.04 10.20 -3.13
C PHE A 31 5.25 9.31 -3.47
N ALA A 32 6.33 9.50 -2.71
CA ALA A 32 7.52 8.67 -2.87
C ALA A 32 7.22 7.20 -2.53
N SER A 33 6.60 6.95 -1.38
CA SER A 33 6.12 5.62 -0.94
C SER A 33 5.23 5.80 0.30
N PHE A 34 3.94 5.49 0.16
CA PHE A 34 2.99 5.54 1.27
C PHE A 34 1.98 4.40 1.19
N ASN A 35 1.64 3.85 2.34
CA ASN A 35 0.51 2.95 2.48
C ASN A 35 -0.73 3.75 2.84
N PHE A 36 -1.76 3.66 2.02
CA PHE A 36 -3.06 4.28 2.25
C PHE A 36 -4.09 3.23 2.60
N VAL A 37 -4.94 3.58 3.56
CA VAL A 37 -6.15 2.84 3.91
C VAL A 37 -7.33 3.78 3.72
N TYR A 38 -8.34 3.31 2.98
CA TYR A 38 -9.57 4.04 2.70
C TYR A 38 -10.76 3.29 3.27
N ALA A 39 -11.75 4.03 3.75
CA ALA A 39 -13.07 3.52 4.06
C ALA A 39 -14.12 4.63 3.86
N ASP A 40 -15.31 4.27 3.43
CA ASP A 40 -16.43 5.20 3.27
C ASP A 40 -17.75 4.67 3.88
N LYS A 41 -18.75 5.53 3.89
CA LYS A 41 -20.09 5.19 4.41
C LYS A 41 -20.88 4.24 3.50
N GLU A 42 -20.45 4.08 2.26
CA GLU A 42 -21.04 3.14 1.29
C GLU A 42 -20.50 1.70 1.50
N GLY A 43 -19.57 1.53 2.43
CA GLY A 43 -18.95 0.24 2.76
C GLY A 43 -17.73 -0.12 1.93
N ASN A 44 -17.22 0.79 1.10
CA ASN A 44 -15.97 0.55 0.41
C ASN A 44 -14.79 0.64 1.36
N ILE A 45 -13.89 -0.34 1.29
CA ILE A 45 -12.60 -0.31 1.95
C ILE A 45 -11.50 -0.61 0.94
N MET A 46 -10.34 0.01 1.10
CA MET A 46 -9.19 -0.24 0.23
C MET A 46 -7.87 -0.09 0.98
N TYR A 47 -6.94 -1.00 0.67
CA TYR A 47 -5.52 -0.80 0.90
C TYR A 47 -4.83 -0.48 -0.42
N LEU A 48 -3.93 0.47 -0.42
CA LEU A 48 -3.13 0.86 -1.57
C LEU A 48 -1.71 1.22 -1.14
N HIS A 49 -0.71 0.55 -1.70
CA HIS A 49 0.67 1.03 -1.67
C HIS A 49 0.83 2.07 -2.80
N ASN A 50 0.72 3.36 -2.46
CA ASN A 50 0.84 4.45 -3.43
C ASN A 50 2.28 4.93 -3.50
N SER A 51 2.90 4.72 -4.65
CA SER A 51 4.29 5.11 -4.86
C SER A 51 4.61 5.36 -6.32
N LEU A 52 5.68 6.10 -6.55
CA LEU A 52 6.30 6.23 -7.86
C LEU A 52 7.43 5.20 -7.98
N THR A 53 7.04 3.92 -8.07
CA THR A 53 7.97 2.79 -8.13
C THR A 53 8.57 2.67 -9.52
N PRO A 54 9.89 2.81 -9.68
CA PRO A 54 10.55 2.67 -10.98
C PRO A 54 10.58 1.20 -11.43
N LYS A 55 10.50 1.00 -12.74
CA LYS A 55 10.85 -0.26 -13.38
C LYS A 55 12.37 -0.32 -13.50
N ARG A 56 12.98 -1.07 -12.60
CA ARG A 56 14.43 -1.23 -12.54
C ARG A 56 14.88 -2.40 -13.41
N ASP A 57 16.06 -2.28 -13.99
CA ASP A 57 16.68 -3.36 -14.76
C ASP A 57 17.07 -4.50 -13.82
N ILE A 58 16.52 -5.69 -14.06
CA ILE A 58 16.73 -6.91 -13.24
C ILE A 58 18.17 -7.44 -13.32
N ARG A 59 18.98 -6.93 -14.24
CA ARG A 59 20.41 -7.33 -14.36
C ARG A 59 21.29 -6.77 -13.26
N TYR A 60 20.81 -5.77 -12.50
CA TYR A 60 21.54 -5.08 -11.46
C TYR A 60 20.97 -5.35 -10.06
N ASP A 61 21.84 -5.58 -9.10
CA ASP A 61 21.43 -5.54 -7.68
C ASP A 61 21.38 -4.09 -7.20
N TRP A 62 20.20 -3.50 -7.20
CA TRP A 62 19.94 -2.11 -6.82
C TRP A 62 20.18 -1.80 -5.33
N ARG A 63 20.53 -2.79 -4.53
CA ARG A 63 20.98 -2.63 -3.14
C ARG A 63 22.48 -2.39 -3.03
N GLN A 64 23.19 -2.51 -4.13
CA GLN A 64 24.64 -2.31 -4.20
C GLN A 64 24.99 -0.94 -4.81
N TYR A 65 26.26 -0.56 -4.71
CA TYR A 65 26.79 0.59 -5.42
C TYR A 65 26.84 0.30 -6.92
N LEU A 66 26.27 1.18 -7.71
CA LEU A 66 26.23 1.08 -9.17
C LEU A 66 27.08 2.21 -9.79
N PRO A 67 27.60 2.03 -11.04
CA PRO A 67 28.32 3.08 -11.74
C PRO A 67 27.48 4.34 -11.90
N GLY A 68 28.02 5.51 -11.47
CA GLY A 68 27.30 6.78 -11.57
C GLY A 68 27.39 7.46 -12.94
N ASP A 69 28.20 6.93 -13.84
CA ASP A 69 28.45 7.39 -15.20
C ASP A 69 27.73 6.54 -16.27
N ASP A 70 26.95 5.54 -15.87
CA ASP A 70 26.16 4.72 -16.77
C ASP A 70 24.72 5.27 -16.90
N SER A 71 24.41 5.90 -18.02
CA SER A 71 23.09 6.47 -18.28
C SER A 71 21.96 5.43 -18.39
N SER A 72 22.29 4.15 -18.63
CA SER A 72 21.29 3.07 -18.65
C SER A 72 20.68 2.77 -17.28
N LEU A 73 21.31 3.26 -16.22
CA LEU A 73 20.81 3.13 -14.84
C LEU A 73 19.83 4.25 -14.43
N ILE A 74 19.58 5.22 -15.31
CA ILE A 74 18.57 6.25 -15.06
C ILE A 74 17.19 5.66 -15.28
N TRP A 75 16.32 5.77 -14.27
CA TRP A 75 14.95 5.29 -14.36
C TRP A 75 14.11 6.25 -15.20
N ASP A 76 13.51 5.76 -16.27
CA ASP A 76 12.66 6.48 -17.21
C ASP A 76 11.19 6.00 -17.18
N GLU A 77 10.95 4.80 -16.67
CA GLU A 77 9.61 4.23 -16.53
C GLU A 77 9.27 3.87 -15.08
N ASN A 78 7.98 3.97 -14.76
CA ASN A 78 7.43 3.58 -13.48
C ASN A 78 6.29 2.57 -13.66
N LEU A 79 6.06 1.75 -12.63
CA LEU A 79 4.86 0.90 -12.57
C LEU A 79 3.60 1.75 -12.67
N SER A 80 2.59 1.28 -13.38
CA SER A 80 1.29 1.96 -13.47
C SER A 80 0.52 1.86 -12.13
N PHE A 81 -0.52 2.67 -11.96
CA PHE A 81 -1.40 2.59 -10.79
C PHE A 81 -2.00 1.19 -10.60
N ALA A 82 -2.40 0.53 -11.70
CA ALA A 82 -2.98 -0.81 -11.65
C ALA A 82 -1.97 -1.89 -11.23
N GLN A 83 -0.68 -1.62 -11.39
CA GLN A 83 0.40 -2.53 -10.98
C GLN A 83 0.86 -2.29 -9.54
N MET A 84 0.33 -1.28 -8.84
CA MET A 84 0.64 -1.10 -7.42
C MET A 84 -0.01 -2.19 -6.57
N PRO A 85 0.66 -2.68 -5.50
CA PRO A 85 0.03 -3.57 -4.54
C PRO A 85 -1.21 -2.89 -3.94
N GLN A 86 -2.38 -3.50 -4.12
CA GLN A 86 -3.65 -2.95 -3.68
C GLN A 86 -4.68 -4.04 -3.44
N VAL A 87 -5.59 -3.79 -2.50
CA VAL A 87 -6.74 -4.64 -2.20
C VAL A 87 -7.97 -3.74 -2.09
N THR A 88 -9.06 -4.12 -2.74
CA THR A 88 -10.33 -3.38 -2.71
C THR A 88 -11.45 -4.32 -2.30
N ASN A 89 -12.21 -3.96 -1.28
CA ASN A 89 -13.37 -4.69 -0.78
C ASN A 89 -13.11 -6.19 -0.61
N PRO A 90 -12.09 -6.60 0.19
CA PRO A 90 -11.85 -8.01 0.44
C PRO A 90 -13.06 -8.65 1.14
N GLU A 91 -13.33 -9.93 0.87
CA GLU A 91 -14.43 -10.68 1.49
C GLU A 91 -14.28 -10.78 3.01
N SER A 92 -13.03 -10.78 3.50
CA SER A 92 -12.71 -10.74 4.93
C SER A 92 -13.18 -9.46 5.64
N GLY A 93 -13.54 -8.41 4.89
CA GLY A 93 -14.11 -7.19 5.43
C GLY A 93 -13.13 -6.26 6.14
N PHE A 94 -11.83 -6.47 6.07
CA PHE A 94 -10.85 -5.59 6.67
C PHE A 94 -9.61 -5.37 5.81
N VAL A 95 -8.95 -4.24 6.03
CA VAL A 95 -7.60 -3.95 5.55
C VAL A 95 -6.78 -3.33 6.68
N LEU A 96 -5.48 -3.59 6.72
CA LEU A 96 -4.57 -3.16 7.79
C LEU A 96 -3.32 -2.51 7.22
N SER A 97 -2.89 -1.41 7.81
CA SER A 97 -1.56 -0.87 7.61
C SER A 97 -0.92 -0.47 8.94
N ALA A 98 0.21 -1.10 9.24
CA ALA A 98 1.08 -0.81 10.38
C ALA A 98 2.55 -0.72 9.94
N ASN A 99 2.79 -0.17 8.75
CA ASN A 99 4.11 -0.06 8.09
C ASN A 99 4.77 -1.42 7.85
N GLN A 100 3.99 -2.41 7.48
CA GLN A 100 4.46 -3.73 7.05
C GLN A 100 4.51 -3.84 5.52
N THR A 101 4.99 -4.99 5.05
CA THR A 101 4.92 -5.38 3.65
C THR A 101 3.51 -5.18 3.05
N PRO A 102 3.38 -4.71 1.80
CA PRO A 102 2.09 -4.58 1.13
C PRO A 102 1.44 -5.93 0.77
N PHE A 103 2.11 -7.04 1.05
CA PHE A 103 1.66 -8.41 0.76
C PHE A 103 1.02 -9.11 1.97
N ASN A 104 0.78 -8.38 3.07
CA ASN A 104 0.15 -8.88 4.29
C ASN A 104 -0.72 -7.80 4.94
N VAL A 105 -1.83 -7.45 4.27
CA VAL A 105 -2.67 -6.30 4.60
C VAL A 105 -4.14 -6.65 4.84
N THR A 106 -4.51 -7.91 4.64
CA THR A 106 -5.84 -8.47 4.84
C THR A 106 -5.74 -9.97 5.12
N ALA A 107 -6.82 -10.73 4.97
CA ALA A 107 -6.78 -12.20 5.07
C ALA A 107 -5.81 -12.82 4.03
N VAL A 108 -5.19 -13.93 4.39
CA VAL A 108 -4.08 -14.54 3.65
C VAL A 108 -4.38 -14.75 2.16
N SER A 109 -5.59 -15.23 1.83
CA SER A 109 -5.99 -15.54 0.46
C SER A 109 -6.31 -14.33 -0.41
N GLU A 110 -6.42 -13.13 0.19
CA GLU A 110 -6.86 -11.91 -0.48
C GLU A 110 -5.74 -10.86 -0.61
N ASN A 111 -4.58 -11.17 -0.08
CA ASN A 111 -3.42 -10.29 -0.19
C ASN A 111 -2.92 -10.16 -1.64
N PRO A 112 -2.29 -9.03 -2.01
CA PRO A 112 -1.55 -8.96 -3.26
C PRO A 112 -0.51 -10.09 -3.33
N VAL A 113 -0.40 -10.72 -4.50
CA VAL A 113 0.50 -11.87 -4.69
C VAL A 113 1.93 -11.37 -4.86
N GLU A 114 2.79 -11.64 -3.86
CA GLU A 114 4.19 -11.20 -3.83
C GLU A 114 4.97 -11.63 -5.09
N SER A 115 4.81 -12.88 -5.53
CA SER A 115 5.48 -13.42 -6.72
C SER A 115 5.05 -12.77 -8.05
N SER A 116 4.09 -11.86 -8.03
CA SER A 116 3.72 -11.03 -9.20
C SER A 116 4.59 -9.79 -9.35
N TYR A 117 5.55 -9.58 -8.43
CA TYR A 117 6.43 -8.41 -8.42
C TYR A 117 7.89 -8.83 -8.43
N GLU A 118 8.68 -8.14 -9.24
CA GLU A 118 10.12 -8.36 -9.27
C GLU A 118 10.77 -7.78 -8.00
N PRO A 119 11.78 -8.46 -7.42
CA PRO A 119 12.51 -7.96 -6.25
C PRO A 119 13.13 -6.58 -6.46
N GLU A 120 13.47 -6.24 -7.70
CA GLU A 120 14.05 -4.97 -8.12
C GLU A 120 13.08 -3.79 -7.98
N HIS A 121 11.78 -4.05 -7.88
CA HIS A 121 10.81 -2.99 -7.56
C HIS A 121 11.06 -2.40 -6.16
N GLY A 122 11.69 -3.16 -5.25
CA GLY A 122 12.13 -2.69 -3.94
C GLY A 122 10.99 -2.44 -2.97
N PHE A 123 9.90 -3.19 -3.06
CA PHE A 123 8.85 -3.19 -2.04
C PHE A 123 9.41 -3.71 -0.73
N GLN A 124 8.99 -3.11 0.39
CA GLN A 124 9.34 -3.60 1.71
C GLN A 124 8.74 -4.98 1.95
N MET A 125 9.55 -5.92 2.41
CA MET A 125 9.13 -7.30 2.64
C MET A 125 8.93 -7.63 4.13
N ASP A 126 9.32 -6.71 5.01
CA ASP A 126 9.32 -6.95 6.45
C ASP A 126 7.92 -6.81 7.06
N MET A 127 7.65 -7.66 8.05
CA MET A 127 6.50 -7.54 8.94
C MET A 127 6.90 -6.81 10.23
N THR A 128 6.04 -5.91 10.68
CA THR A 128 6.22 -5.26 11.99
C THR A 128 5.50 -6.03 13.10
N ASN A 129 5.96 -5.92 14.35
CA ASN A 129 5.27 -6.52 15.49
C ASN A 129 3.81 -6.03 15.59
N ARG A 130 3.57 -4.75 15.29
CA ARG A 130 2.21 -4.17 15.25
C ARG A 130 1.33 -4.82 14.18
N ALA A 131 1.89 -5.14 13.03
CA ALA A 131 1.14 -5.80 11.96
C ALA A 131 0.80 -7.24 12.32
N HIS A 132 1.75 -8.00 12.86
CA HIS A 132 1.49 -9.35 13.37
C HIS A 132 0.38 -9.32 14.42
N ARG A 133 0.51 -8.45 15.43
CA ARG A 133 -0.49 -8.33 16.49
C ARG A 133 -1.86 -7.90 15.94
N GLY A 134 -1.91 -6.98 15.00
CA GLY A 134 -3.16 -6.55 14.35
C GLY A 134 -3.87 -7.71 13.64
N LEU A 135 -3.15 -8.50 12.86
CA LEU A 135 -3.70 -9.68 12.18
C LEU A 135 -4.19 -10.74 13.17
N GLU A 136 -3.44 -11.00 14.25
CA GLU A 136 -3.86 -11.91 15.32
C GLU A 136 -5.18 -11.45 15.97
N LEU A 137 -5.30 -10.16 16.25
CA LEU A 137 -6.50 -9.60 16.86
C LEU A 137 -7.69 -9.69 15.91
N PHE A 138 -7.55 -9.31 14.64
CA PHE A 138 -8.61 -9.44 13.66
C PHE A 138 -9.06 -10.91 13.45
N ALA A 139 -8.14 -11.86 13.51
CA ALA A 139 -8.44 -13.29 13.40
C ALA A 139 -9.29 -13.83 14.58
N GLN A 140 -9.36 -13.13 15.70
CA GLN A 140 -10.14 -13.55 16.87
C GLN A 140 -11.63 -13.16 16.77
N PHE A 141 -11.98 -12.25 15.86
CA PHE A 141 -13.34 -11.76 15.71
C PHE A 141 -14.05 -12.46 14.54
N GLY A 142 -15.36 -12.49 14.61
CA GLY A 142 -16.23 -12.98 13.53
C GLY A 142 -16.35 -11.96 12.39
N PRO A 143 -17.34 -12.16 11.51
CA PRO A 143 -17.53 -11.30 10.34
C PRO A 143 -17.97 -9.86 10.68
N THR A 144 -18.27 -9.59 11.92
CA THR A 144 -18.64 -8.24 12.42
C THR A 144 -17.87 -7.93 13.68
N ILE A 145 -17.38 -6.71 13.78
CA ILE A 145 -16.67 -6.18 14.96
C ILE A 145 -17.48 -4.99 15.49
N SER A 146 -17.83 -5.01 16.77
CA SER A 146 -18.47 -3.88 17.44
C SER A 146 -17.49 -2.70 17.61
N ALA A 147 -18.03 -1.51 17.82
CA ALA A 147 -17.20 -0.32 18.09
C ALA A 147 -16.31 -0.49 19.34
N ALA A 148 -16.80 -1.22 20.36
CA ALA A 148 -16.03 -1.50 21.57
C ALA A 148 -14.86 -2.46 21.30
N GLU A 149 -15.08 -3.52 20.54
CA GLU A 149 -14.03 -4.47 20.11
C GLU A 149 -12.99 -3.79 19.22
N PHE A 150 -13.43 -2.99 18.25
CA PHE A 150 -12.52 -2.21 17.41
C PHE A 150 -11.68 -1.23 18.25
N SER A 151 -12.29 -0.57 19.23
CA SER A 151 -11.56 0.29 20.15
C SER A 151 -10.53 -0.49 20.98
N ALA A 152 -10.87 -1.72 21.40
CA ALA A 152 -9.91 -2.58 22.11
C ALA A 152 -8.72 -2.96 21.24
N ILE A 153 -8.95 -3.32 19.96
CA ILE A 153 -7.87 -3.57 18.99
C ILE A 153 -6.98 -2.34 18.83
N LYS A 154 -7.60 -1.17 18.59
CA LYS A 154 -6.87 0.09 18.37
C LYS A 154 -5.97 0.48 19.54
N HIS A 155 -6.35 0.16 20.76
CA HIS A 155 -5.65 0.53 21.97
C HIS A 155 -4.90 -0.66 22.63
N ASP A 156 -4.77 -1.78 21.93
CA ASP A 156 -3.97 -2.91 22.39
C ASP A 156 -2.52 -2.46 22.62
N LYS A 157 -1.96 -2.90 23.73
CA LYS A 157 -0.63 -2.46 24.19
C LYS A 157 0.38 -3.60 24.26
N PHE A 158 0.01 -4.74 23.71
CA PHE A 158 0.84 -5.94 23.75
C PHE A 158 1.99 -5.88 22.76
#